data_ff08bd7e1f809ec652c597a4d92c9265
#
_entry.id   ff08bd7e1f809ec652c597a4d92c9265
#
_cell.length_a   1.000
_cell.length_b   1.000
_cell.length_c   1.000
_cell.angle_alpha   90.00
_cell.angle_beta   90.00
_cell.angle_gamma   90.00
#
_symmetry.space_group_name_H-M   'P 1'
#
loop_
_entity.id
_entity.type
_entity.pdbx_description
1 polymer ?
#
loop_
_entity_poly.entity_id
_entity_poly.type
_entity_poly.pdbx_seq_one_letter_code
_entity_poly.pdbx_strand_id
1 'polypeptide(L)'
;MVKHIVLLKLKDGVSLDQTAPILEGLTGLKDKLDGIVDVTGGVNNSPEGKSNGYQWGFVMTFEDEASRNAYLPHPEHKAVSAGTIRPIVDGVLVFDYSC
;
A
#
# COMPACT_ATOMS: atom_id res chain seq x y z
N MET A 1 -9.78 11.56 9.76
CA MET A 1 -8.91 10.96 8.72
C MET A 1 -9.22 9.48 8.57
N VAL A 2 -8.83 8.91 7.44
CA VAL A 2 -8.95 7.48 7.19
C VAL A 2 -7.56 6.89 7.03
N LYS A 3 -7.28 5.81 7.74
CA LYS A 3 -6.07 5.02 7.57
C LYS A 3 -6.40 3.83 6.67
N HIS A 4 -5.73 3.77 5.53
CA HIS A 4 -5.86 2.69 4.57
C HIS A 4 -4.60 1.83 4.66
N ILE A 5 -4.73 0.67 5.28
CA ILE A 5 -3.61 -0.22 5.59
C ILE A 5 -3.67 -1.41 4.64
N VAL A 6 -2.56 -1.64 3.95
CA VAL A 6 -2.45 -2.73 2.98
C VAL A 6 -1.23 -3.57 3.31
N LEU A 7 -1.45 -4.86 3.53
CA LEU A 7 -0.39 -5.82 3.79
C LEU A 7 -0.20 -6.69 2.55
N LEU A 8 1.04 -6.94 2.19
CA LEU A 8 1.39 -7.64 0.96
C LEU A 8 2.17 -8.93 1.26
N LYS A 9 1.74 -9.99 0.63
CA LYS A 9 2.44 -11.27 0.61
C LYS A 9 3.16 -11.37 -0.73
N LEU A 10 4.48 -11.46 -0.70
CA LEU A 10 5.29 -11.51 -1.92
C LEU A 10 5.25 -12.91 -2.53
N LYS A 11 5.35 -12.96 -3.86
CA LYS A 11 5.50 -14.22 -4.57
C LYS A 11 6.81 -14.90 -4.19
N ASP A 12 6.85 -16.22 -4.29
CA ASP A 12 8.07 -17.00 -4.05
C ASP A 12 9.20 -16.51 -4.96
N GLY A 13 10.38 -16.37 -4.39
CA GLY A 13 11.56 -15.93 -5.12
C GLY A 13 11.71 -14.41 -5.25
N VAL A 14 10.72 -13.63 -4.83
CA VAL A 14 10.80 -12.17 -4.82
C VAL A 14 11.57 -11.71 -3.58
N SER A 15 12.57 -10.84 -3.76
CA SER A 15 13.32 -10.27 -2.65
C SER A 15 12.69 -8.98 -2.15
N LEU A 16 12.96 -8.64 -0.88
CA LEU A 16 12.37 -7.45 -0.24
C LEU A 16 12.78 -6.13 -0.90
N ASP A 17 13.95 -6.06 -1.50
CA ASP A 17 14.38 -4.86 -2.22
C ASP A 17 13.58 -4.59 -3.49
N GLN A 18 12.86 -5.56 -4.00
CA GLN A 18 11.94 -5.38 -5.14
C GLN A 18 10.68 -4.60 -4.76
N THR A 19 10.45 -4.32 -3.48
CA THR A 19 9.29 -3.53 -3.01
C THR A 19 9.49 -2.02 -3.15
N ALA A 20 10.72 -1.53 -3.35
CA ALA A 20 11.01 -0.10 -3.43
C ALA A 20 10.13 0.66 -4.44
N PRO A 21 9.88 0.15 -5.66
CA PRO A 21 9.00 0.84 -6.61
C PRO A 21 7.57 1.03 -6.13
N ILE A 22 7.07 0.17 -5.24
CA ILE A 22 5.73 0.29 -4.68
C ILE A 22 5.62 1.59 -3.88
N LEU A 23 6.52 1.78 -2.93
CA LEU A 23 6.49 2.96 -2.06
C LEU A 23 6.75 4.24 -2.85
N GLU A 24 7.68 4.20 -3.80
CA GLU A 24 7.95 5.34 -4.68
C GLU A 24 6.72 5.74 -5.49
N GLY A 25 6.04 4.76 -6.10
CA GLY A 25 4.83 5.00 -6.88
C GLY A 25 3.69 5.55 -6.04
N LEU A 26 3.46 4.98 -4.86
CA LEU A 26 2.40 5.43 -3.95
C LEU A 26 2.70 6.84 -3.40
N THR A 27 3.95 7.12 -3.04
CA THR A 27 4.36 8.44 -2.57
C THR A 27 4.16 9.49 -3.65
N GLY A 28 4.44 9.15 -4.90
CA GLY A 28 4.20 10.02 -6.05
C GLY A 28 2.74 10.39 -6.24
N LEU A 29 1.81 9.53 -5.84
CA LEU A 29 0.38 9.80 -5.93
C LEU A 29 -0.05 10.93 -5.00
N LYS A 30 0.65 11.15 -3.90
CA LYS A 30 0.36 12.24 -2.96
C LYS A 30 0.38 13.60 -3.66
N ASP A 31 1.25 13.78 -4.64
CA ASP A 31 1.37 15.03 -5.38
C ASP A 31 0.39 15.12 -6.56
N LYS A 32 -0.21 14.02 -6.96
CA LYS A 32 -1.11 13.93 -8.11
C LYS A 32 -2.58 13.91 -7.73
N LEU A 33 -2.92 13.41 -6.55
CA LEU A 33 -4.30 13.21 -6.12
C LEU A 33 -4.57 13.98 -4.85
N ASP A 34 -5.69 14.68 -4.83
CA ASP A 34 -6.14 15.42 -3.66
C ASP A 34 -6.58 14.46 -2.55
N GLY A 35 -6.39 14.88 -1.29
CA GLY A 35 -6.89 14.14 -0.14
C GLY A 35 -5.94 13.10 0.44
N ILE A 36 -4.81 12.83 -0.21
CA ILE A 36 -3.77 11.96 0.36
C ILE A 36 -2.90 12.81 1.29
N VAL A 37 -2.94 12.50 2.58
CA VAL A 37 -2.18 13.24 3.61
C VAL A 37 -0.78 12.70 3.77
N ASP A 38 -0.65 11.36 3.80
CA ASP A 38 0.64 10.72 4.07
C ASP A 38 0.67 9.31 3.48
N VAL A 39 1.88 8.84 3.16
CA VAL A 39 2.15 7.48 2.70
C VAL A 39 3.42 6.99 3.39
N THR A 40 3.32 5.89 4.13
CA THR A 40 4.46 5.22 4.74
C THR A 40 4.37 3.73 4.49
N GLY A 41 5.49 3.05 4.48
CA GLY A 41 5.50 1.60 4.28
C GLY A 41 6.84 1.00 4.61
N GLY A 42 6.87 -0.31 4.76
CA GLY A 42 8.10 -1.00 5.08
C GLY A 42 7.94 -2.48 5.30
N VAL A 43 9.05 -3.11 5.65
CA VAL A 43 9.16 -4.53 5.94
C VAL A 43 8.57 -4.83 7.30
N ASN A 44 7.85 -5.94 7.41
CA ASN A 44 7.33 -6.42 8.68
C ASN A 44 8.49 -6.78 9.62
N ASN A 45 8.57 -6.12 10.76
CA ASN A 45 9.60 -6.36 11.77
C ASN A 45 9.02 -6.83 13.11
N SER A 46 7.79 -7.33 13.12
CA SER A 46 7.17 -7.83 14.34
C SER A 46 7.88 -9.10 14.84
N PRO A 47 8.24 -9.16 16.14
CA PRO A 47 8.89 -10.35 16.70
C PRO A 47 7.91 -11.43 17.13
N GLU A 48 6.60 -11.22 16.97
CA GLU A 48 5.58 -12.13 17.50
C GLU A 48 5.41 -13.43 16.72
N GLY A 49 5.93 -13.51 15.49
CA GLY A 49 5.75 -14.69 14.65
C GLY A 49 4.33 -14.86 14.10
N LYS A 50 3.59 -13.76 13.96
CA LYS A 50 2.19 -13.75 13.53
C LYS A 50 1.99 -13.01 12.21
N SER A 51 3.00 -12.97 11.35
CA SER A 51 2.93 -12.25 10.08
C SER A 51 2.05 -12.93 9.03
N ASN A 52 1.82 -14.23 9.17
CA ASN A 52 1.04 -15.04 8.22
C ASN A 52 1.52 -14.90 6.77
N GLY A 53 2.84 -14.66 6.58
CA GLY A 53 3.43 -14.50 5.25
C GLY A 53 3.36 -13.10 4.66
N TYR A 54 2.77 -12.14 5.36
CA TYR A 54 2.74 -10.73 4.92
C TYR A 54 4.03 -10.04 5.33
N GLN A 55 4.98 -9.97 4.39
CA GLN A 55 6.33 -9.49 4.67
C GLN A 55 6.49 -7.98 4.57
N TRP A 56 5.58 -7.30 3.86
CA TRP A 56 5.67 -5.87 3.59
C TRP A 56 4.29 -5.24 3.65
N GLY A 57 4.22 -3.99 4.05
CA GLY A 57 2.95 -3.30 4.11
C GLY A 57 3.11 -1.79 3.99
N PHE A 58 1.99 -1.11 3.74
CA PHE A 58 1.98 0.34 3.70
C PHE A 58 0.70 0.88 4.33
N VAL A 59 0.76 2.14 4.73
CA VAL A 59 -0.37 2.91 5.24
C VAL A 59 -0.49 4.18 4.42
N MET A 60 -1.68 4.40 3.86
CA MET A 60 -2.03 5.66 3.24
C MET A 60 -3.04 6.36 4.13
N THR A 61 -2.78 7.61 4.47
CA THR A 61 -3.70 8.42 5.25
C THR A 61 -4.44 9.36 4.31
N PHE A 62 -5.77 9.32 4.35
CA PHE A 62 -6.63 10.21 3.58
C PHE A 62 -7.32 11.21 4.51
N GLU A 63 -7.67 12.38 3.98
CA GLU A 63 -8.39 13.41 4.75
C GLU A 63 -9.73 12.89 5.26
N ASP A 64 -10.45 12.13 4.43
CA ASP A 64 -11.77 11.61 4.71
C ASP A 64 -12.10 10.38 3.85
N GLU A 65 -13.26 9.79 4.09
CA GLU A 65 -13.71 8.62 3.32
C GLU A 65 -13.96 8.94 1.86
N ALA A 66 -14.44 10.15 1.55
CA ALA A 66 -14.70 10.56 0.17
C ALA A 66 -13.40 10.57 -0.65
N SER A 67 -12.31 11.07 -0.08
CA SER A 67 -11.00 11.07 -0.72
C SER A 67 -10.51 9.65 -0.97
N ARG A 68 -10.62 8.76 0.03
CA ARG A 68 -10.25 7.35 -0.13
C ARG A 68 -11.09 6.69 -1.22
N ASN A 69 -12.40 6.92 -1.23
CA ASN A 69 -13.30 6.32 -2.21
C ASN A 69 -13.01 6.81 -3.63
N ALA A 70 -12.61 8.06 -3.80
CA ALA A 70 -12.20 8.59 -5.10
C ALA A 70 -10.88 8.00 -5.58
N TYR A 71 -9.96 7.70 -4.66
CA TYR A 71 -8.66 7.11 -4.94
C TYR A 71 -8.77 5.68 -5.49
N LEU A 72 -9.64 4.85 -4.91
CA LEU A 72 -9.68 3.42 -5.25
C LEU A 72 -9.87 3.14 -6.74
N PRO A 73 -10.82 3.78 -7.46
CA PRO A 73 -10.99 3.56 -8.90
C PRO A 73 -10.11 4.46 -9.77
N HIS A 74 -9.31 5.34 -9.19
CA HIS A 74 -8.55 6.34 -9.94
C HIS A 74 -7.52 5.68 -10.87
N PRO A 75 -7.43 6.12 -12.16
CA PRO A 75 -6.47 5.53 -13.10
C PRO A 75 -5.01 5.59 -12.65
N GLU A 76 -4.60 6.66 -11.96
CA GLU A 76 -3.24 6.80 -11.45
C GLU A 76 -2.93 5.73 -10.38
N HIS A 77 -3.90 5.42 -9.51
CA HIS A 77 -3.76 4.34 -8.53
C HIS A 77 -3.65 2.98 -9.23
N LYS A 78 -4.53 2.73 -10.19
CA LYS A 78 -4.54 1.47 -10.93
C LYS A 78 -3.23 1.24 -11.69
N ALA A 79 -2.64 2.30 -12.25
CA ALA A 79 -1.37 2.22 -12.95
C ALA A 79 -0.22 1.82 -12.01
N VAL A 80 -0.16 2.41 -10.81
CA VAL A 80 0.85 2.05 -9.81
C VAL A 80 0.68 0.60 -9.37
N SER A 81 -0.55 0.19 -9.07
CA SER A 81 -0.84 -1.18 -8.65
C SER A 81 -0.45 -2.20 -9.72
N ALA A 82 -0.83 -1.95 -10.97
CA ALA A 82 -0.53 -2.86 -12.07
C ALA A 82 0.97 -2.93 -12.37
N GLY A 83 1.70 -1.82 -12.22
CA GLY A 83 3.12 -1.75 -12.56
C GLY A 83 4.07 -2.20 -11.46
N THR A 84 3.68 -2.08 -10.19
CA THR A 84 4.59 -2.31 -9.06
C THR A 84 4.15 -3.40 -8.10
N ILE A 85 2.85 -3.55 -7.85
CA ILE A 85 2.33 -4.52 -6.87
C ILE A 85 2.03 -5.86 -7.54
N ARG A 86 1.21 -5.83 -8.57
CA ARG A 86 0.73 -7.05 -9.24
C ARG A 86 1.84 -8.00 -9.70
N PRO A 87 2.99 -7.49 -10.24
CA PRO A 87 4.04 -8.39 -10.69
C PRO A 87 4.73 -9.22 -9.61
N ILE A 88 4.76 -8.73 -8.35
CA ILE A 88 5.54 -9.35 -7.29
C ILE A 88 4.72 -9.81 -6.09
N VAL A 89 3.41 -9.53 -6.05
CA VAL A 89 2.55 -9.78 -4.89
C VAL A 89 1.59 -10.93 -5.17
N ASP A 90 1.51 -11.86 -4.23
CA ASP A 90 0.69 -13.07 -4.29
C ASP A 90 -0.56 -12.98 -3.42
N GLY A 91 -0.55 -12.13 -2.42
CA GLY A 91 -1.70 -11.93 -1.53
C GLY A 91 -1.76 -10.51 -0.99
N VAL A 92 -2.97 -10.02 -0.79
CA VAL A 92 -3.23 -8.66 -0.29
C VAL A 92 -4.26 -8.73 0.82
N LEU A 93 -3.99 -8.01 1.92
CA LEU A 93 -4.95 -7.81 3.00
C LEU A 93 -5.14 -6.30 3.18
N VAL A 94 -6.40 -5.86 3.15
CA VAL A 94 -6.73 -4.44 3.31
C VAL A 94 -7.55 -4.26 4.58
N PHE A 95 -7.15 -3.27 5.38
CA PHE A 95 -7.85 -2.92 6.61
C PHE A 95 -7.87 -1.39 6.74
N ASP A 96 -9.06 -0.81 6.78
CA ASP A 96 -9.23 0.63 6.90
C ASP A 96 -9.98 0.98 8.18
N TYR A 97 -9.64 2.15 8.75
CA TYR A 97 -10.42 2.70 9.85
C TYR A 97 -10.35 4.23 9.84
N SER A 98 -11.35 4.84 10.42
CA SER A 98 -11.40 6.30 10.59
C SER A 98 -10.91 6.69 11.99
N CYS A 99 -10.21 7.80 12.05
CA CYS A 99 -9.70 8.31 13.32
C CYS A 99 -9.72 9.85 13.41
#